data_8194372c2aad7059161f9ceab84982fe
#
_entry.id   8194372c2aad7059161f9ceab84982fe
#
_cell.length_a   1.000
_cell.length_b   1.000
_cell.length_c   1.000
_cell.angle_alpha   90.00
_cell.angle_beta   90.00
_cell.angle_gamma   90.00
#
_symmetry.space_group_name_H-M   'P 1'
#
loop_
_entity.id
_entity.type
_entity.pdbx_description
1 polymer ?
#
loop_
_entity_poly.entity_id
_entity_poly.type
_entity_poly.pdbx_seq_one_letter_code
_entity_poly.pdbx_strand_id
1 'polypeptide(L)'
;MMSLEQDPHLAELSKRLKQTNETFAFTYRGNEPKEAIRYLTKLGVPFKIADKHSRFQFKYPTTDIKNQREYLKLIREKKRLTAASIKRILKNTLPEYLGKNYSEENLEKIVGSYDIEWLIKHQFLNPIVKKSDDFQNIKKLSKISYISTIEMKNFIRRVVEYDPVGDLEKTPRIFLENIHTIKGKEFDNCVVDLAIHREEEDFTKRRIKYVACSRAKKTLWIIKSKNEQTL
;
A
#
# COMPACT_ATOMS: atom_id res chain seq x y z
N MET A 1 -20.07 -11.38 6.20
CA MET A 1 -18.93 -10.47 6.35
C MET A 1 -19.43 -9.23 7.09
N MET A 2 -19.07 -9.01 8.36
CA MET A 2 -19.31 -7.69 8.97
C MET A 2 -18.49 -6.67 8.20
N SER A 3 -19.09 -5.54 7.84
CA SER A 3 -18.29 -4.44 7.29
C SER A 3 -17.31 -4.01 8.38
N LEU A 4 -16.05 -3.83 8.01
CA LEU A 4 -14.98 -3.35 8.90
C LEU A 4 -15.33 -2.03 9.63
N GLU A 5 -16.39 -1.36 9.18
CA GLU A 5 -16.89 -0.09 9.69
C GLU A 5 -17.87 -0.26 10.88
N GLN A 6 -18.37 -1.46 11.14
CA GLN A 6 -19.35 -1.73 12.19
C GLN A 6 -18.73 -2.28 13.48
N ASP A 7 -17.46 -2.66 13.48
CA ASP A 7 -16.75 -3.09 14.67
C ASP A 7 -16.02 -1.89 15.32
N PRO A 8 -16.43 -1.44 16.52
CA PRO A 8 -15.82 -0.29 17.17
C PRO A 8 -14.32 -0.47 17.46
N HIS A 9 -13.87 -1.71 17.68
CA HIS A 9 -12.45 -1.99 17.90
C HIS A 9 -11.63 -1.83 16.60
N LEU A 10 -12.19 -2.24 15.46
CA LEU A 10 -11.54 -2.03 14.16
C LEU A 10 -11.56 -0.56 13.74
N ALA A 11 -12.59 0.19 14.12
CA ALA A 11 -12.64 1.63 13.91
C ALA A 11 -11.54 2.35 14.71
N GLU A 12 -11.36 2.00 15.98
CA GLU A 12 -10.28 2.56 16.81
C GLU A 12 -8.89 2.16 16.28
N LEU A 13 -8.69 0.90 15.90
CA LEU A 13 -7.44 0.44 15.27
C LEU A 13 -7.15 1.23 14.01
N SER A 14 -8.15 1.44 13.14
CA SER A 14 -8.02 2.23 11.91
C SER A 14 -7.58 3.66 12.19
N LYS A 15 -8.16 4.29 13.21
CA LYS A 15 -7.80 5.64 13.66
C LYS A 15 -6.36 5.68 14.15
N ARG A 16 -5.95 4.76 15.00
CA ARG A 16 -4.58 4.70 15.53
C ARG A 16 -3.55 4.45 14.44
N LEU A 17 -3.80 3.53 13.51
CA LEU A 17 -2.92 3.28 12.37
C LEU A 17 -2.62 4.53 11.54
N LYS A 18 -3.55 5.48 11.48
CA LYS A 18 -3.41 6.73 10.71
C LYS A 18 -2.82 7.88 11.52
N GLN A 19 -3.07 7.94 12.81
CA GLN A 19 -2.82 9.14 13.62
C GLN A 19 -1.58 9.06 14.51
N THR A 20 -1.05 7.86 14.79
CA THR A 20 0.10 7.71 15.71
C THR A 20 1.39 7.48 14.95
N ASN A 21 2.52 7.82 15.60
CA ASN A 21 3.86 7.46 15.14
C ASN A 21 4.33 6.11 15.68
N GLU A 22 3.43 5.36 16.31
CA GLU A 22 3.73 4.07 16.91
C GLU A 22 3.93 2.98 15.86
N THR A 23 4.70 1.96 16.23
CA THR A 23 4.91 0.78 15.40
C THR A 23 3.80 -0.24 15.61
N PHE A 24 3.38 -0.89 14.54
CA PHE A 24 2.36 -1.94 14.53
C PHE A 24 2.87 -3.20 13.86
N ALA A 25 2.66 -4.35 14.48
CA ALA A 25 2.86 -5.65 13.86
C ALA A 25 1.52 -6.37 13.69
N PHE A 26 1.16 -6.70 12.47
CA PHE A 26 0.09 -7.63 12.15
C PHE A 26 0.70 -9.02 12.05
N THR A 27 0.38 -9.88 13.01
CA THR A 27 0.93 -11.23 13.04
C THR A 27 0.07 -12.19 12.24
N TYR A 28 0.72 -13.02 11.46
CA TYR A 28 0.04 -14.03 10.66
C TYR A 28 0.79 -15.37 10.70
N ARG A 29 0.09 -16.41 10.29
CA ARG A 29 0.64 -17.74 10.07
C ARG A 29 0.35 -18.22 8.66
N GLY A 30 1.19 -19.11 8.15
CA GLY A 30 1.04 -19.62 6.79
C GLY A 30 1.79 -18.79 5.74
N ASN A 31 1.37 -18.94 4.49
CA ASN A 31 2.14 -18.43 3.37
C ASN A 31 1.87 -16.96 3.04
N GLU A 32 0.70 -16.42 3.37
CA GLU A 32 0.35 -15.05 3.01
C GLU A 32 -0.74 -14.46 3.93
N PRO A 33 -0.55 -13.24 4.47
CA PRO A 33 -1.51 -12.55 5.35
C PRO A 33 -2.62 -11.84 4.56
N LYS A 34 -3.43 -12.58 3.80
CA LYS A 34 -4.41 -12.03 2.86
C LYS A 34 -5.38 -11.05 3.51
N GLU A 35 -5.92 -11.39 4.68
CA GLU A 35 -6.90 -10.54 5.37
C GLU A 35 -6.27 -9.24 5.89
N ALA A 36 -5.07 -9.32 6.45
CA ALA A 36 -4.33 -8.13 6.89
C ALA A 36 -3.95 -7.24 5.68
N ILE A 37 -3.52 -7.84 4.57
CA ILE A 37 -3.24 -7.08 3.33
C ILE A 37 -4.50 -6.40 2.83
N ARG A 38 -5.64 -7.09 2.75
CA ARG A 38 -6.92 -6.49 2.34
C ARG A 38 -7.32 -5.32 3.24
N TYR A 39 -7.20 -5.51 4.56
CA TYR A 39 -7.52 -4.49 5.52
C TYR A 39 -6.64 -3.24 5.36
N LEU A 40 -5.31 -3.42 5.33
CA LEU A 40 -4.37 -2.31 5.19
C LEU A 40 -4.48 -1.62 3.81
N THR A 41 -4.73 -2.39 2.76
CA THR A 41 -5.00 -1.88 1.41
C THR A 41 -6.27 -1.01 1.40
N LYS A 42 -7.34 -1.48 2.05
CA LYS A 42 -8.60 -0.71 2.19
C LYS A 42 -8.40 0.58 2.98
N LEU A 43 -7.56 0.57 4.02
CA LEU A 43 -7.23 1.77 4.79
C LEU A 43 -6.35 2.75 4.03
N GLY A 44 -5.55 2.28 3.08
CA GLY A 44 -4.62 3.11 2.33
C GLY A 44 -3.41 3.57 3.14
N VAL A 45 -2.95 2.77 4.09
CA VAL A 45 -1.75 3.06 4.88
C VAL A 45 -0.55 2.26 4.36
N PRO A 46 0.65 2.86 4.31
CA PRO A 46 1.87 2.14 3.93
C PRO A 46 2.19 1.02 4.92
N PHE A 47 2.60 -0.14 4.42
CA PHE A 47 3.04 -1.26 5.24
C PHE A 47 4.20 -2.01 4.61
N LYS A 48 4.95 -2.75 5.41
CA LYS A 48 6.05 -3.59 4.99
C LYS A 48 5.76 -5.05 5.31
N ILE A 49 6.00 -5.92 4.35
CA ILE A 49 5.99 -7.36 4.58
C ILE A 49 7.41 -7.75 5.01
N ALA A 50 7.55 -8.24 6.24
CA ALA A 50 8.86 -8.56 6.80
C ALA A 50 9.41 -9.89 6.28
N ASP A 51 8.53 -10.79 5.83
CA ASP A 51 8.94 -12.08 5.28
C ASP A 51 9.38 -11.94 3.82
N LYS A 52 10.62 -12.34 3.56
CA LYS A 52 11.26 -12.29 2.23
C LYS A 52 10.90 -13.49 1.34
N HIS A 53 9.98 -14.36 1.75
CA HIS A 53 9.65 -15.54 0.97
C HIS A 53 9.02 -15.17 -0.37
N SER A 54 9.63 -15.65 -1.44
CA SER A 54 9.25 -15.44 -2.85
C SER A 54 7.84 -15.96 -3.22
N ARG A 55 7.11 -16.54 -2.26
CA ARG A 55 5.78 -17.16 -2.44
C ARG A 55 4.61 -16.18 -2.28
N PHE A 56 4.85 -14.95 -1.82
CA PHE A 56 3.77 -13.97 -1.74
C PHE A 56 3.30 -13.55 -3.13
N GLN A 57 2.00 -13.68 -3.34
CA GLN A 57 1.35 -13.15 -4.54
C GLN A 57 1.24 -11.61 -4.49
N PHE A 58 1.21 -11.04 -3.29
CA PHE A 58 1.21 -9.60 -3.10
C PHE A 58 2.62 -9.03 -3.25
N LYS A 59 2.78 -8.20 -4.29
CA LYS A 59 3.96 -7.32 -4.41
C LYS A 59 3.52 -5.90 -4.09
N TYR A 60 4.15 -5.31 -3.07
CA TYR A 60 3.89 -3.92 -2.72
C TYR A 60 4.15 -3.02 -3.93
N PRO A 61 3.20 -2.16 -4.34
CA PRO A 61 3.26 -1.42 -5.61
C PRO A 61 4.15 -0.17 -5.51
N THR A 62 5.39 -0.31 -5.04
CA THR A 62 6.34 0.80 -4.82
C THR A 62 6.53 1.66 -6.07
N THR A 63 6.67 1.03 -7.23
CA THR A 63 6.86 1.76 -8.50
C THR A 63 5.62 2.57 -8.86
N ASP A 64 4.43 2.00 -8.68
CA ASP A 64 3.16 2.68 -8.99
C ASP A 64 2.92 3.87 -8.05
N ILE A 65 3.20 3.70 -6.75
CA ILE A 65 3.10 4.76 -5.75
C ILE A 65 4.08 5.89 -6.09
N LYS A 66 5.33 5.57 -6.44
CA LYS A 66 6.33 6.56 -6.86
C LYS A 66 5.90 7.33 -8.11
N ASN A 67 5.41 6.61 -9.12
CA ASN A 67 4.90 7.23 -10.35
C ASN A 67 3.74 8.17 -10.05
N GLN A 68 2.83 7.76 -9.18
CA GLN A 68 1.67 8.57 -8.80
C GLN A 68 2.06 9.84 -8.03
N ARG A 69 3.04 9.76 -7.12
CA ARG A 69 3.57 10.97 -6.45
C ARG A 69 4.16 11.96 -7.44
N GLU A 70 4.94 11.48 -8.39
CA GLU A 70 5.54 12.35 -9.41
C GLU A 70 4.48 12.93 -10.34
N TYR A 71 3.47 12.14 -10.70
CA TYR A 71 2.34 12.61 -11.50
C TYR A 71 1.57 13.74 -10.80
N LEU A 72 1.30 13.60 -9.50
CA LEU A 72 0.66 14.65 -8.71
C LEU A 72 1.51 15.90 -8.62
N LYS A 73 2.83 15.78 -8.42
CA LYS A 73 3.75 16.92 -8.45
C LYS A 73 3.71 17.66 -9.78
N LEU A 74 3.66 16.92 -10.90
CA LEU A 74 3.59 17.50 -12.22
C LEU A 74 2.27 18.24 -12.47
N ILE A 75 1.12 17.61 -12.15
CA ILE A 75 -0.21 18.08 -12.55
C ILE A 75 -0.82 19.04 -11.55
N ARG A 76 -0.80 18.71 -10.25
CA ARG A 76 -1.43 19.53 -9.22
C ARG A 76 -0.51 20.64 -8.72
N GLU A 77 0.76 20.30 -8.46
CA GLU A 77 1.72 21.24 -7.90
C GLU A 77 2.47 22.02 -9.00
N LYS A 78 2.24 21.68 -10.26
CA LYS A 78 2.91 22.30 -11.45
C LYS A 78 4.44 22.34 -11.33
N LYS A 79 5.01 21.37 -10.59
CA LYS A 79 6.46 21.30 -10.39
C LYS A 79 7.17 20.77 -11.64
N ARG A 80 8.37 21.27 -11.85
CA ARG A 80 9.27 20.72 -12.87
C ARG A 80 9.81 19.37 -12.41
N LEU A 81 9.78 18.40 -13.30
CA LEU A 81 10.34 17.06 -13.09
C LEU A 81 11.51 16.81 -14.03
N THR A 82 12.43 15.97 -13.59
CA THR A 82 13.57 15.54 -14.42
C THR A 82 13.12 14.74 -15.64
N ALA A 83 13.94 14.71 -16.69
CA ALA A 83 13.69 13.93 -17.90
C ALA A 83 13.35 12.45 -17.58
N ALA A 84 14.08 11.83 -16.66
CA ALA A 84 13.83 10.44 -16.24
C ALA A 84 12.43 10.23 -15.66
N SER A 85 11.98 11.14 -14.80
CA SER A 85 10.63 11.11 -14.21
C SER A 85 9.57 11.33 -15.27
N ILE A 86 9.76 12.30 -16.17
CA ILE A 86 8.85 12.60 -17.27
C ILE A 86 8.71 11.41 -18.21
N LYS A 87 9.82 10.83 -18.68
CA LYS A 87 9.81 9.64 -19.54
C LYS A 87 9.05 8.49 -18.90
N ARG A 88 9.25 8.24 -17.60
CA ARG A 88 8.56 7.19 -16.87
C ARG A 88 7.05 7.47 -16.74
N ILE A 89 6.65 8.70 -16.43
CA ILE A 89 5.25 9.11 -16.36
C ILE A 89 4.58 8.91 -17.73
N LEU A 90 5.15 9.42 -18.80
CA LEU A 90 4.59 9.34 -20.13
C LEU A 90 4.43 7.88 -20.60
N LYS A 91 5.42 7.01 -20.34
CA LYS A 91 5.33 5.57 -20.64
C LYS A 91 4.20 4.84 -19.89
N ASN A 92 3.80 5.35 -18.72
CA ASN A 92 2.74 4.79 -17.90
C ASN A 92 1.38 5.50 -18.03
N THR A 93 1.31 6.55 -18.83
CA THR A 93 0.08 7.30 -19.09
C THR A 93 -0.78 6.59 -20.15
N LEU A 94 -2.11 6.59 -19.96
CA LEU A 94 -3.05 6.03 -20.92
C LEU A 94 -3.00 6.80 -22.26
N PRO A 95 -3.22 6.12 -23.41
CA PRO A 95 -3.08 6.72 -24.74
C PRO A 95 -3.92 7.99 -24.96
N GLU A 96 -5.14 8.05 -24.41
CA GLU A 96 -6.04 9.19 -24.54
C GLU A 96 -5.53 10.48 -23.91
N TYR A 97 -4.59 10.38 -22.99
CA TYR A 97 -3.94 11.53 -22.33
C TYR A 97 -2.60 11.90 -22.93
N LEU A 98 -2.12 11.08 -23.86
CA LEU A 98 -0.88 11.37 -24.59
C LEU A 98 -1.12 12.34 -25.73
N GLY A 99 -0.17 13.20 -25.99
CA GLY A 99 -0.19 14.14 -27.10
C GLY A 99 0.33 13.52 -28.40
N LYS A 100 0.18 14.27 -29.51
CA LYS A 100 0.56 13.80 -30.86
C LYS A 100 2.06 13.53 -31.02
N ASN A 101 2.90 14.21 -30.25
CA ASN A 101 4.35 14.05 -30.31
C ASN A 101 4.87 12.93 -29.39
N TYR A 102 3.99 12.18 -28.71
CA TYR A 102 4.41 11.05 -27.97
C TYR A 102 4.85 9.90 -28.88
N SER A 103 6.13 9.60 -28.85
CA SER A 103 6.73 8.39 -29.43
C SER A 103 7.96 8.01 -28.61
N GLU A 104 8.41 6.78 -28.69
CA GLU A 104 9.63 6.35 -27.98
C GLU A 104 10.85 7.14 -28.44
N GLU A 105 10.97 7.42 -29.74
CA GLU A 105 12.04 8.23 -30.32
C GLU A 105 12.04 9.66 -29.77
N ASN A 106 10.86 10.31 -29.69
CA ASN A 106 10.75 11.67 -29.19
C ASN A 106 10.97 11.74 -27.66
N LEU A 107 10.63 10.66 -26.91
CA LEU A 107 10.95 10.59 -25.50
C LEU A 107 12.46 10.67 -25.27
N GLU A 108 13.29 10.07 -26.12
CA GLU A 108 14.73 10.11 -25.93
C GLU A 108 15.30 11.52 -26.11
N LYS A 109 14.63 12.39 -26.87
CA LYS A 109 15.00 13.81 -27.06
C LYS A 109 14.67 14.67 -25.83
N ILE A 110 13.88 14.17 -24.86
CA ILE A 110 13.60 14.90 -23.61
C ILE A 110 14.85 14.87 -22.74
N VAL A 111 15.51 16.02 -22.64
CA VAL A 111 16.66 16.26 -21.75
C VAL A 111 16.34 17.46 -20.85
N GLY A 112 16.75 17.40 -19.57
CA GLY A 112 16.49 18.49 -18.63
C GLY A 112 15.24 18.29 -17.76
N SER A 113 14.68 19.38 -17.27
CA SER A 113 13.53 19.38 -16.37
C SER A 113 12.42 20.27 -16.89
N TYR A 114 11.21 19.71 -16.95
CA TYR A 114 10.05 20.38 -17.53
C TYR A 114 8.82 20.25 -16.64
N ASP A 115 7.91 21.23 -16.76
CA ASP A 115 6.58 21.22 -16.11
C ASP A 115 5.49 20.74 -17.08
N ILE A 116 4.27 20.68 -16.57
CA ILE A 116 3.11 20.22 -17.34
C ILE A 116 2.80 21.15 -18.52
N GLU A 117 3.00 22.45 -18.36
CA GLU A 117 2.69 23.43 -19.44
C GLU A 117 3.62 23.21 -20.64
N TRP A 118 4.89 22.97 -20.38
CA TRP A 118 5.84 22.61 -21.43
C TRP A 118 5.44 21.32 -22.16
N LEU A 119 5.07 20.28 -21.42
CA LEU A 119 4.65 19.00 -21.99
C LEU A 119 3.39 19.11 -22.87
N ILE A 120 2.44 19.94 -22.46
CA ILE A 120 1.24 20.22 -23.25
C ILE A 120 1.58 21.05 -24.47
N LYS A 121 2.35 22.14 -24.31
CA LYS A 121 2.77 23.01 -25.41
C LYS A 121 3.53 22.25 -26.52
N HIS A 122 4.38 21.30 -26.10
CA HIS A 122 5.13 20.47 -27.05
C HIS A 122 4.40 19.16 -27.42
N GLN A 123 3.13 19.06 -27.11
CA GLN A 123 2.25 17.96 -27.51
C GLN A 123 2.70 16.54 -27.03
N PHE A 124 3.43 16.44 -25.93
CA PHE A 124 3.69 15.16 -25.25
C PHE A 124 2.50 14.72 -24.42
N LEU A 125 1.74 15.66 -23.85
CA LEU A 125 0.50 15.43 -23.12
C LEU A 125 -0.66 16.17 -23.78
N ASN A 126 -1.84 15.55 -23.75
CA ASN A 126 -3.10 16.18 -24.13
C ASN A 126 -3.57 17.11 -23.00
N PRO A 127 -4.05 18.34 -23.30
CA PRO A 127 -4.60 19.25 -22.28
C PRO A 127 -5.69 18.65 -21.37
N ILE A 128 -6.41 17.65 -21.83
CA ILE A 128 -7.45 16.95 -21.08
C ILE A 128 -6.91 16.31 -19.78
N VAL A 129 -5.60 16.06 -19.71
CA VAL A 129 -4.93 15.52 -18.52
C VAL A 129 -5.14 16.40 -17.28
N LYS A 130 -5.32 17.71 -17.45
CA LYS A 130 -5.58 18.67 -16.36
C LYS A 130 -6.98 18.51 -15.75
N LYS A 131 -7.93 17.91 -16.47
CA LYS A 131 -9.31 17.71 -16.05
C LYS A 131 -9.58 16.29 -15.55
N SER A 132 -8.64 15.39 -15.76
CA SER A 132 -8.81 13.99 -15.40
C SER A 132 -8.56 13.77 -13.91
N ASP A 133 -9.26 12.80 -13.34
CA ASP A 133 -8.87 12.23 -12.04
C ASP A 133 -7.51 11.55 -12.22
N ASP A 134 -6.51 12.00 -11.46
CA ASP A 134 -5.10 11.65 -11.57
C ASP A 134 -4.81 10.14 -11.60
N PHE A 135 -5.75 9.34 -11.12
CA PHE A 135 -5.63 7.89 -10.99
C PHE A 135 -6.14 7.08 -12.17
N GLN A 136 -6.98 7.68 -12.99
CA GLN A 136 -7.51 7.00 -14.18
C GLN A 136 -6.48 6.87 -15.28
N ASN A 137 -5.39 7.65 -15.20
CA ASN A 137 -4.40 7.79 -16.26
C ASN A 137 -3.31 6.71 -16.26
N ILE A 138 -3.28 5.82 -15.29
CA ILE A 138 -2.21 4.80 -15.15
C ILE A 138 -2.54 3.56 -15.98
N LYS A 139 -1.65 3.19 -16.88
CA LYS A 139 -1.81 2.12 -17.87
C LYS A 139 -1.73 0.71 -17.28
N LYS A 140 -0.89 0.47 -16.31
CA LYS A 140 -0.66 -0.86 -15.72
C LYS A 140 -0.52 -0.76 -14.20
N LEU A 141 -1.28 -1.58 -13.50
CA LEU A 141 -1.12 -1.85 -12.08
C LEU A 141 -0.77 -3.33 -11.88
N SER A 142 -0.03 -3.60 -10.82
CA SER A 142 0.23 -4.97 -10.39
C SER A 142 -1.08 -5.70 -10.13
N LYS A 143 -1.31 -6.81 -10.84
CA LYS A 143 -2.49 -7.65 -10.63
C LYS A 143 -2.25 -8.60 -9.47
N ILE A 144 -3.20 -8.65 -8.55
CA ILE A 144 -3.20 -9.55 -7.40
C ILE A 144 -4.53 -10.28 -7.40
N SER A 145 -4.51 -11.58 -7.29
CA SER A 145 -5.69 -12.43 -7.49
C SER A 145 -6.86 -12.14 -6.53
N TYR A 146 -6.58 -11.59 -5.35
CA TYR A 146 -7.59 -11.31 -4.32
C TYR A 146 -7.79 -9.81 -4.03
N ILE A 147 -7.15 -8.93 -4.82
CA ILE A 147 -7.36 -7.46 -4.77
C ILE A 147 -7.72 -7.01 -6.17
N SER A 148 -8.86 -6.36 -6.31
CA SER A 148 -9.30 -5.84 -7.60
C SER A 148 -8.43 -4.65 -8.05
N THR A 149 -8.42 -4.39 -9.35
CA THR A 149 -7.71 -3.24 -9.91
C THR A 149 -8.19 -1.91 -9.31
N ILE A 150 -9.49 -1.81 -9.00
CA ILE A 150 -10.09 -0.62 -8.39
C ILE A 150 -9.58 -0.44 -6.95
N GLU A 151 -9.55 -1.52 -6.16
CA GLU A 151 -9.01 -1.49 -4.80
C GLU A 151 -7.53 -1.10 -4.79
N MET A 152 -6.74 -1.63 -5.74
CA MET A 152 -5.32 -1.28 -5.86
C MET A 152 -5.13 0.21 -6.25
N LYS A 153 -5.92 0.73 -7.19
CA LYS A 153 -5.91 2.17 -7.53
C LYS A 153 -6.24 3.03 -6.30
N ASN A 154 -7.29 2.67 -5.57
CA ASN A 154 -7.69 3.37 -4.35
C ASN A 154 -6.62 3.29 -3.25
N PHE A 155 -5.94 2.15 -3.12
CA PHE A 155 -4.83 1.99 -2.20
C PHE A 155 -3.69 2.95 -2.54
N ILE A 156 -3.21 2.95 -3.78
CA ILE A 156 -2.12 3.81 -4.23
C ILE A 156 -2.47 5.28 -3.98
N ARG A 157 -3.69 5.71 -4.34
CA ARG A 157 -4.18 7.07 -4.08
C ARG A 157 -4.08 7.45 -2.62
N ARG A 158 -4.68 6.63 -1.75
CA ARG A 158 -4.70 6.89 -0.30
C ARG A 158 -3.31 6.89 0.31
N VAL A 159 -2.42 5.99 -0.12
CA VAL A 159 -1.02 5.98 0.32
C VAL A 159 -0.32 7.28 -0.07
N VAL A 160 -0.50 7.77 -1.30
CA VAL A 160 0.12 9.01 -1.75
C VAL A 160 -0.47 10.24 -1.05
N GLU A 161 -1.77 10.26 -0.80
CA GLU A 161 -2.43 11.31 -0.02
C GLU A 161 -1.98 11.31 1.46
N TYR A 162 -1.78 10.14 2.04
CA TYR A 162 -1.36 9.96 3.42
C TYR A 162 0.14 10.23 3.64
N ASP A 163 0.97 9.81 2.68
CA ASP A 163 2.43 9.96 2.72
C ASP A 163 2.95 10.59 1.40
N PRO A 164 2.70 11.90 1.20
CA PRO A 164 3.04 12.56 -0.06
C PRO A 164 4.55 12.64 -0.32
N VAL A 165 5.37 12.59 0.72
CA VAL A 165 6.84 12.66 0.62
C VAL A 165 7.47 11.26 0.47
N GLY A 166 6.81 10.22 0.97
CA GLY A 166 7.32 8.84 0.93
C GLY A 166 8.24 8.49 2.11
N ASP A 167 8.08 9.17 3.22
CA ASP A 167 8.92 8.91 4.40
C ASP A 167 8.53 7.60 5.10
N LEU A 168 7.25 7.27 5.13
CA LEU A 168 6.76 6.03 5.73
C LEU A 168 7.10 4.78 4.90
N GLU A 169 7.41 4.94 3.61
CA GLU A 169 7.95 3.84 2.81
C GLU A 169 9.43 3.57 3.12
N LYS A 170 10.17 4.62 3.44
CA LYS A 170 11.58 4.51 3.87
C LYS A 170 11.68 4.00 5.29
N THR A 171 10.80 4.50 6.18
CA THR A 171 10.76 4.14 7.59
C THR A 171 9.37 3.62 7.94
N PRO A 172 9.03 2.38 7.55
CA PRO A 172 7.71 1.82 7.75
C PRO A 172 7.42 1.66 9.24
N ARG A 173 6.16 1.93 9.61
CA ARG A 173 5.65 1.76 10.97
C ARG A 173 4.73 0.55 11.11
N ILE A 174 4.18 0.08 10.00
CA ILE A 174 3.24 -1.04 9.97
C ILE A 174 3.93 -2.21 9.29
N PHE A 175 3.98 -3.34 9.99
CA PHE A 175 4.66 -4.54 9.56
C PHE A 175 3.69 -5.72 9.50
N LEU A 176 3.78 -6.51 8.45
CA LEU A 176 3.20 -7.84 8.39
C LEU A 176 4.27 -8.84 8.75
N GLU A 177 4.13 -9.48 9.90
CA GLU A 177 5.13 -10.37 10.49
C GLU A 177 4.61 -11.80 10.59
N ASN A 178 5.36 -12.74 10.04
CA ASN A 178 5.06 -14.14 10.30
C ASN A 178 5.36 -14.47 11.76
N ILE A 179 4.51 -15.25 12.38
CA ILE A 179 4.62 -15.58 13.80
C ILE A 179 5.94 -16.30 14.17
N HIS A 180 6.53 -16.99 13.21
CA HIS A 180 7.83 -17.64 13.40
C HIS A 180 9.01 -16.66 13.31
N THR A 181 8.86 -15.57 12.55
CA THR A 181 9.93 -14.57 12.32
C THR A 181 9.83 -13.36 13.26
N ILE A 182 8.71 -13.21 13.98
CA ILE A 182 8.51 -12.11 14.94
C ILE A 182 9.31 -12.33 16.25
N LYS A 183 9.81 -13.53 16.48
CA LYS A 183 10.59 -13.86 17.68
C LYS A 183 11.77 -12.91 17.85
N GLY A 184 11.91 -12.33 19.04
CA GLY A 184 12.98 -11.38 19.37
C GLY A 184 12.73 -9.93 18.92
N LYS A 185 11.63 -9.67 18.19
CA LYS A 185 11.22 -8.30 17.82
C LYS A 185 10.17 -7.79 18.80
N GLU A 186 10.08 -6.48 18.94
CA GLU A 186 9.08 -5.80 19.77
C GLU A 186 8.48 -4.62 19.02
N PHE A 187 7.19 -4.39 19.23
CA PHE A 187 6.42 -3.31 18.59
C PHE A 187 5.58 -2.60 19.63
N ASP A 188 5.26 -1.33 19.40
CA ASP A 188 4.35 -0.61 20.31
C ASP A 188 2.99 -1.32 20.36
N ASN A 189 2.50 -1.76 19.22
CA ASN A 189 1.20 -2.42 19.09
C ASN A 189 1.32 -3.72 18.30
N CYS A 190 0.64 -4.77 18.75
CA CYS A 190 0.50 -6.00 18.00
C CYS A 190 -0.96 -6.31 17.71
N VAL A 191 -1.25 -6.72 16.49
CA VAL A 191 -2.55 -7.18 16.02
C VAL A 191 -2.45 -8.67 15.75
N VAL A 192 -3.19 -9.46 16.51
CA VAL A 192 -3.15 -10.92 16.46
C VAL A 192 -4.50 -11.44 16.01
N ASP A 193 -4.54 -12.17 14.90
CA ASP A 193 -5.73 -12.89 14.45
C ASP A 193 -5.75 -14.30 15.06
N LEU A 194 -6.69 -14.57 15.92
CA LEU A 194 -6.85 -15.88 16.57
C LEU A 194 -7.41 -16.95 15.65
N ALA A 195 -8.06 -16.59 14.55
CA ALA A 195 -8.62 -17.56 13.59
C ALA A 195 -7.57 -18.41 12.89
N ILE A 196 -6.34 -17.94 12.85
CA ILE A 196 -5.21 -18.58 12.17
C ILE A 196 -4.77 -19.90 12.85
N HIS A 197 -5.31 -20.20 14.04
CA HIS A 197 -4.81 -21.27 14.91
C HIS A 197 -5.74 -22.47 15.07
N ARG A 198 -6.70 -22.66 14.16
CA ARG A 198 -7.77 -23.67 14.33
C ARG A 198 -7.36 -25.12 14.23
N GLU A 199 -6.27 -25.42 13.54
CA GLU A 199 -5.93 -26.80 13.13
C GLU A 199 -4.79 -27.46 13.93
N GLU A 200 -4.34 -26.88 15.03
CA GLU A 200 -3.19 -27.42 15.79
C GLU A 200 -3.55 -27.93 17.17
N GLU A 201 -2.69 -28.81 17.70
CA GLU A 201 -2.74 -29.26 19.10
C GLU A 201 -2.70 -28.08 20.06
N ASP A 202 -3.47 -28.15 21.14
CA ASP A 202 -3.66 -27.06 22.10
C ASP A 202 -2.37 -26.45 22.67
N PHE A 203 -1.33 -27.26 22.86
CA PHE A 203 -0.06 -26.81 23.38
C PHE A 203 0.69 -25.91 22.39
N THR A 204 0.73 -26.28 21.13
CA THR A 204 1.37 -25.48 20.07
C THR A 204 0.60 -24.18 19.85
N LYS A 205 -0.73 -24.21 19.88
CA LYS A 205 -1.58 -23.00 19.83
C LYS A 205 -1.25 -22.02 20.96
N ARG A 206 -1.14 -22.50 22.19
CA ARG A 206 -0.80 -21.66 23.36
C ARG A 206 0.56 -20.99 23.22
N ARG A 207 1.57 -21.73 22.78
CA ARG A 207 2.94 -21.17 22.56
C ARG A 207 2.94 -20.11 21.47
N ILE A 208 2.25 -20.34 20.37
CA ILE A 208 2.17 -19.39 19.26
C ILE A 208 1.43 -18.12 19.69
N LYS A 209 0.28 -18.26 20.39
CA LYS A 209 -0.45 -17.14 20.96
C LYS A 209 0.43 -16.34 21.93
N TYR A 210 1.16 -17.02 22.80
CA TYR A 210 2.08 -16.37 23.73
C TYR A 210 3.16 -15.56 23.00
N VAL A 211 3.81 -16.13 21.98
CA VAL A 211 4.82 -15.42 21.20
C VAL A 211 4.24 -14.16 20.55
N ALA A 212 3.07 -14.25 19.93
CA ALA A 212 2.44 -13.10 19.29
C ALA A 212 2.06 -12.01 20.29
N CYS A 213 1.41 -12.42 21.40
CA CYS A 213 0.93 -11.49 22.43
C CYS A 213 2.08 -10.79 23.19
N SER A 214 3.19 -11.51 23.42
CA SER A 214 4.34 -10.97 24.15
C SER A 214 5.19 -9.98 23.36
N ARG A 215 4.82 -9.66 22.11
CA ARG A 215 5.56 -8.69 21.27
C ARG A 215 5.05 -7.26 21.38
N ALA A 216 3.87 -7.05 21.98
CA ALA A 216 3.29 -5.74 22.18
C ALA A 216 3.88 -5.05 23.42
N LYS A 217 4.41 -3.82 23.26
CA LYS A 217 4.87 -2.99 24.38
C LYS A 217 3.76 -2.19 25.03
N LYS A 218 2.77 -1.73 24.24
CA LYS A 218 1.70 -0.84 24.69
C LYS A 218 0.33 -1.47 24.55
N THR A 219 -0.05 -1.90 23.35
CA THR A 219 -1.40 -2.39 23.08
C THR A 219 -1.39 -3.69 22.29
N LEU A 220 -2.14 -4.64 22.78
CA LEU A 220 -2.43 -5.89 22.11
C LEU A 220 -3.87 -5.86 21.57
N TRP A 221 -4.00 -6.00 20.26
CA TRP A 221 -5.27 -6.13 19.54
C TRP A 221 -5.50 -7.60 19.22
N ILE A 222 -6.60 -8.16 19.71
CA ILE A 222 -6.97 -9.54 19.43
C ILE A 222 -8.20 -9.53 18.52
N ILE A 223 -8.03 -10.03 17.30
CA ILE A 223 -9.13 -10.19 16.36
C ILE A 223 -9.69 -11.61 16.53
N LYS A 224 -10.96 -11.71 16.90
CA LYS A 224 -11.69 -12.99 16.99
C LYS A 224 -12.47 -13.21 15.70
N SER A 225 -12.38 -14.41 15.12
CA SER A 225 -13.28 -14.75 14.00
C SER A 225 -14.69 -15.01 14.55
N LYS A 226 -15.72 -14.70 13.73
CA LYS A 226 -17.14 -14.85 14.10
C LYS A 226 -17.57 -16.24 14.59
N ASN A 227 -16.82 -17.30 14.25
CA ASN A 227 -17.17 -18.66 14.64
C ASN A 227 -16.67 -19.05 16.05
N GLU A 228 -15.99 -18.16 16.80
CA GLU A 228 -15.57 -18.36 18.19
C GLU A 228 -16.50 -17.71 19.21
N GLN A 229 -17.63 -17.15 18.78
CA GLN A 229 -18.65 -16.58 19.69
C GLN A 229 -19.62 -17.62 20.29
N THR A 230 -19.41 -18.90 20.00
CA THR A 230 -20.23 -20.00 20.55
C THR A 230 -19.32 -21.03 21.21
N LEU A 231 -18.78 -20.69 22.35
CA LEU A 231 -18.34 -21.61 23.42
C LEU A 231 -18.51 -20.91 24.77
#